data_2fe7d2110e64c927f64ad38a490e1950
#
_entry.id   2fe7d2110e64c927f64ad38a490e1950
#
_cell.length_a   1.000
_cell.length_b   1.000
_cell.length_c   1.000
_cell.angle_alpha   90.00
_cell.angle_beta   90.00
_cell.angle_gamma   90.00
#
_symmetry.space_group_name_H-M   'P 1'
#
loop_
_entity.id
_entity.type
_entity.pdbx_description
1 polymer ?
#
loop_
_entity_poly.entity_id
_entity_poly.type
_entity_poly.pdbx_seq_one_letter_code
_entity_poly.pdbx_strand_id
1 'polypeptide(L)'
;MANRSDIRADTAKNRLYLILAGTFEDGEMKQVADKTIREVKKLKPGFDIINDISDCKPATIKGIEEIKRAPVAIKEGGVRRVIRIVGQSVTEGQFVRKSQEAGYDADTAPSIVEAEKILSA
;
A
#
# COMPACT_ATOMS: atom_id res chain seq x y z
N MET A 1 12.22 -11.14 -13.88
CA MET A 1 12.16 -11.53 -12.47
C MET A 1 10.71 -11.59 -12.01
N ALA A 2 10.35 -12.65 -11.35
CA ALA A 2 8.97 -12.78 -10.88
C ALA A 2 8.66 -11.76 -9.79
N ASN A 3 7.47 -11.23 -9.83
CA ASN A 3 6.93 -10.41 -8.75
C ASN A 3 5.56 -10.94 -8.35
N ARG A 4 5.05 -10.44 -7.26
CA ARG A 4 3.71 -10.81 -6.79
C ARG A 4 3.03 -9.58 -6.21
N SER A 5 1.77 -9.41 -6.59
CA SER A 5 0.91 -8.41 -5.97
C SER A 5 -0.38 -9.07 -5.53
N ASP A 6 -0.81 -8.78 -4.31
CA ASP A 6 -2.10 -9.19 -3.79
C ASP A 6 -2.77 -7.92 -3.28
N ILE A 7 -3.69 -7.39 -4.07
CA ILE A 7 -4.34 -6.12 -3.80
C ILE A 7 -5.84 -6.39 -3.77
N ARG A 8 -6.43 -6.32 -2.57
CA ARG A 8 -7.83 -6.68 -2.41
C ARG A 8 -8.49 -5.92 -1.28
N ALA A 9 -9.75 -5.59 -1.49
CA ALA A 9 -10.60 -5.00 -0.47
C ALA A 9 -11.38 -6.10 0.23
N ASP A 10 -11.30 -6.11 1.57
CA ASP A 10 -12.19 -6.92 2.40
C ASP A 10 -13.32 -6.00 2.86
N THR A 11 -14.46 -6.09 2.20
CA THR A 11 -15.57 -5.18 2.47
C THR A 11 -16.24 -5.45 3.82
N ALA A 12 -16.17 -6.67 4.32
CA ALA A 12 -16.71 -7.02 5.64
C ALA A 12 -15.94 -6.33 6.75
N LYS A 13 -14.61 -6.27 6.63
CA LYS A 13 -13.73 -5.61 7.60
C LYS A 13 -13.52 -4.13 7.28
N ASN A 14 -13.91 -3.68 6.11
CA ASN A 14 -13.60 -2.36 5.57
C ASN A 14 -12.09 -2.12 5.58
N ARG A 15 -11.35 -3.00 4.94
CA ARG A 15 -9.88 -3.06 5.00
C ARG A 15 -9.30 -3.39 3.63
N LEU A 16 -8.23 -2.69 3.27
CA LEU A 16 -7.49 -2.97 2.05
C LEU A 16 -6.21 -3.72 2.40
N TYR A 17 -5.95 -4.80 1.66
CA TYR A 17 -4.67 -5.51 1.70
C TYR A 17 -3.89 -5.14 0.44
N LEU A 18 -2.67 -4.65 0.64
CA LEU A 18 -1.78 -4.22 -0.44
C LEU A 18 -0.43 -4.89 -0.19
N ILE A 19 -0.24 -6.05 -0.81
CA ILE A 19 0.94 -6.89 -0.59
C ILE A 19 1.74 -6.92 -1.88
N LEU A 20 2.98 -6.44 -1.84
CA LEU A 20 3.87 -6.34 -2.99
C LEU A 20 5.18 -7.04 -2.69
N ALA A 21 5.65 -7.89 -3.61
CA ALA A 21 6.91 -8.61 -3.47
C ALA A 21 7.62 -8.66 -4.82
N GLY A 22 8.94 -8.58 -4.79
CA GLY A 22 9.77 -8.67 -5.98
C GLY A 22 10.01 -7.33 -6.66
N THR A 23 10.38 -7.38 -7.93
CA THR A 23 10.73 -6.20 -8.74
C THR A 23 9.59 -5.87 -9.68
N PHE A 24 9.15 -4.62 -9.64
CA PHE A 24 8.08 -4.12 -10.52
C PHE A 24 8.67 -3.16 -11.53
N GLU A 25 8.39 -3.40 -12.80
CA GLU A 25 8.72 -2.47 -13.87
C GLU A 25 7.71 -1.32 -13.91
N ASP A 26 8.00 -0.29 -14.69
CA ASP A 26 7.16 0.92 -14.72
C ASP A 26 5.71 0.62 -15.06
N GLY A 27 5.46 -0.19 -16.10
CA GLY A 27 4.11 -0.58 -16.48
C GLY A 27 3.41 -1.42 -15.42
N GLU A 28 4.16 -2.24 -14.69
CA GLU A 28 3.61 -3.03 -13.59
C GLU A 28 3.25 -2.16 -12.39
N MET A 29 4.03 -1.12 -12.10
CA MET A 29 3.70 -0.15 -11.07
C MET A 29 2.43 0.61 -11.42
N LYS A 30 2.23 0.94 -12.69
CA LYS A 30 0.98 1.54 -13.14
C LYS A 30 -0.20 0.60 -12.88
N GLN A 31 -0.04 -0.70 -13.16
CA GLN A 31 -1.09 -1.69 -12.89
C GLN A 31 -1.38 -1.81 -11.39
N VAL A 32 -0.35 -1.76 -10.54
CA VAL A 32 -0.52 -1.76 -9.08
C VAL A 32 -1.36 -0.56 -8.65
N ALA A 33 -1.03 0.62 -9.16
CA ALA A 33 -1.79 1.84 -8.84
C ALA A 33 -3.24 1.73 -9.30
N ASP A 34 -3.46 1.27 -10.53
CA ASP A 34 -4.81 1.10 -11.09
C ASP A 34 -5.64 0.12 -10.25
N LYS A 35 -5.05 -1.00 -9.88
CA LYS A 35 -5.74 -2.00 -9.05
C LYS A 35 -6.05 -1.47 -7.66
N THR A 36 -5.11 -0.75 -7.05
CA THR A 36 -5.31 -0.16 -5.73
C THR A 36 -6.49 0.82 -5.77
N ILE A 37 -6.53 1.67 -6.79
CA ILE A 37 -7.62 2.64 -6.95
C ILE A 37 -8.96 1.93 -7.08
N ARG A 38 -9.03 0.87 -7.88
CA ARG A 38 -10.27 0.11 -8.05
C ARG A 38 -10.73 -0.54 -6.74
N GLU A 39 -9.81 -1.10 -5.98
CA GLU A 39 -10.16 -1.77 -4.72
C GLU A 39 -10.57 -0.79 -3.64
N VAL A 40 -9.92 0.38 -3.55
CA VAL A 40 -10.29 1.44 -2.61
C VAL A 40 -11.75 1.87 -2.82
N LYS A 41 -12.21 1.91 -4.06
CA LYS A 41 -13.59 2.31 -4.36
C LYS A 41 -14.65 1.38 -3.79
N LYS A 42 -14.28 0.16 -3.42
CA LYS A 42 -15.19 -0.81 -2.80
C LYS A 42 -15.37 -0.57 -1.30
N LEU A 43 -14.52 0.29 -0.72
CA LEU A 43 -14.47 0.52 0.72
C LEU A 43 -15.18 1.82 1.08
N LYS A 44 -15.57 1.92 2.35
CA LYS A 44 -16.22 3.11 2.91
C LYS A 44 -15.19 3.99 3.61
N PRO A 45 -15.42 5.31 3.73
CA PRO A 45 -14.56 6.15 4.55
C PRO A 45 -14.35 5.55 5.94
N GLY A 46 -13.15 5.69 6.47
CA GLY A 46 -12.77 5.07 7.74
C GLY A 46 -12.15 3.68 7.58
N PHE A 47 -11.81 3.28 6.35
CA PHE A 47 -11.16 2.00 6.11
C PHE A 47 -9.70 2.01 6.57
N ASP A 48 -9.18 0.82 6.84
CA ASP A 48 -7.78 0.62 7.20
C ASP A 48 -7.02 -0.08 6.08
N ILE A 49 -5.70 0.03 6.10
CA ILE A 49 -4.84 -0.64 5.13
C ILE A 49 -3.74 -1.41 5.85
N ILE A 50 -3.49 -2.63 5.36
CA ILE A 50 -2.28 -3.38 5.66
C ILE A 50 -1.46 -3.43 4.38
N ASN A 51 -0.29 -2.77 4.40
CA ASN A 51 0.61 -2.66 3.25
C ASN A 51 1.90 -3.40 3.54
N ASP A 52 2.03 -4.59 2.97
CA ASP A 52 3.24 -5.41 3.14
C ASP A 52 4.17 -5.21 1.95
N ILE A 53 5.27 -4.51 2.18
CA ILE A 53 6.34 -4.29 1.20
C ILE A 53 7.66 -4.88 1.67
N SER A 54 7.61 -5.84 2.61
CA SER A 54 8.83 -6.43 3.19
C SER A 54 9.72 -7.10 2.15
N ASP A 55 9.13 -7.68 1.11
CA ASP A 55 9.87 -8.33 0.02
C ASP A 55 9.86 -7.53 -1.27
N CYS A 56 9.44 -6.28 -1.24
CA CYS A 56 9.36 -5.42 -2.41
C CYS A 56 10.68 -4.70 -2.64
N LYS A 57 11.21 -4.82 -3.85
CA LYS A 57 12.44 -4.12 -4.26
C LYS A 57 12.13 -2.65 -4.54
N PRO A 58 13.13 -1.76 -4.42
CA PRO A 58 12.92 -0.35 -4.78
C PRO A 58 12.43 -0.19 -6.22
N ALA A 59 11.55 0.77 -6.43
CA ALA A 59 11.04 1.10 -7.76
C ALA A 59 11.96 2.11 -8.46
N THR A 60 11.85 2.15 -9.78
CA THR A 60 12.52 3.20 -10.59
C THR A 60 11.84 4.55 -10.32
N ILE A 61 12.50 5.63 -10.74
CA ILE A 61 11.94 6.98 -10.62
C ILE A 61 10.57 7.05 -11.31
N LYS A 62 10.47 6.49 -12.52
CA LYS A 62 9.22 6.50 -13.26
C LYS A 62 8.17 5.62 -12.60
N GLY A 63 8.57 4.47 -12.07
CA GLY A 63 7.65 3.58 -11.34
C GLY A 63 7.06 4.25 -10.10
N ILE A 64 7.86 5.01 -9.37
CA ILE A 64 7.39 5.77 -8.22
C ILE A 64 6.40 6.86 -8.62
N GLU A 65 6.63 7.50 -9.77
CA GLU A 65 5.66 8.48 -10.29
C GLU A 65 4.32 7.84 -10.62
N GLU A 66 4.35 6.61 -11.15
CA GLU A 66 3.11 5.88 -11.44
C GLU A 66 2.37 5.50 -10.15
N ILE A 67 3.10 5.06 -9.13
CA ILE A 67 2.48 4.59 -7.88
C ILE A 67 1.87 5.72 -7.05
N LYS A 68 2.28 6.97 -7.25
CA LYS A 68 1.80 8.10 -6.43
C LYS A 68 0.29 8.32 -6.52
N ARG A 69 -0.35 7.83 -7.58
CA ARG A 69 -1.80 7.94 -7.74
C ARG A 69 -2.55 7.12 -6.68
N ALA A 70 -1.95 6.04 -6.22
CA ALA A 70 -2.56 5.17 -5.22
C ALA A 70 -2.72 5.87 -3.86
N PRO A 71 -1.66 6.46 -3.26
CA PRO A 71 -1.81 7.23 -2.02
C PRO A 71 -2.83 8.37 -2.13
N VAL A 72 -2.91 9.05 -3.26
CA VAL A 72 -3.90 10.11 -3.47
C VAL A 72 -5.31 9.54 -3.36
N ALA A 73 -5.59 8.44 -4.06
CA ALA A 73 -6.90 7.79 -4.00
C ALA A 73 -7.21 7.27 -2.59
N ILE A 74 -6.22 6.75 -1.89
CA ILE A 74 -6.36 6.28 -0.51
C ILE A 74 -6.78 7.43 0.41
N LYS A 75 -6.11 8.57 0.32
CA LYS A 75 -6.44 9.74 1.12
C LYS A 75 -7.83 10.25 0.80
N GLU A 76 -8.15 10.39 -0.49
CA GLU A 76 -9.45 10.88 -0.92
C GLU A 76 -10.59 9.93 -0.51
N GLY A 77 -10.31 8.63 -0.45
CA GLY A 77 -11.29 7.63 -0.01
C GLY A 77 -11.57 7.64 1.49
N GLY A 78 -10.78 8.36 2.28
CA GLY A 78 -11.03 8.53 3.70
C GLY A 78 -10.38 7.48 4.59
N VAL A 79 -9.13 7.10 4.30
CA VAL A 79 -8.40 6.12 5.10
C VAL A 79 -8.32 6.54 6.57
N ARG A 80 -8.48 5.57 7.49
CA ARG A 80 -8.33 5.79 8.92
C ARG A 80 -6.91 5.49 9.38
N ARG A 81 -6.44 4.26 9.19
CA ARG A 81 -5.09 3.86 9.62
C ARG A 81 -4.41 3.03 8.54
N VAL A 82 -3.12 3.21 8.41
CA VAL A 82 -2.27 2.41 7.53
C VAL A 82 -1.18 1.76 8.38
N ILE A 83 -1.06 0.44 8.29
CA ILE A 83 0.01 -0.31 8.95
C ILE A 83 0.88 -0.89 7.85
N ARG A 84 2.17 -0.58 7.88
CA ARG A 84 3.12 -1.01 6.85
C ARG A 84 4.10 -2.02 7.42
N ILE A 85 4.32 -3.11 6.70
CA ILE A 85 5.36 -4.07 7.01
C ILE A 85 6.51 -3.79 6.04
N VAL A 86 7.70 -3.49 6.57
CA VAL A 86 8.83 -3.01 5.78
C VAL A 86 10.01 -3.97 5.85
N GLY A 87 10.85 -3.95 4.83
CA GLY A 87 12.07 -4.75 4.76
C GLY A 87 13.25 -3.90 4.34
N GLN A 88 13.23 -3.40 3.10
CA GLN A 88 14.34 -2.61 2.57
C GLN A 88 14.11 -1.12 2.84
N SER A 89 15.12 -0.46 3.40
CA SER A 89 14.99 0.95 3.78
C SER A 89 14.74 1.89 2.60
N VAL A 90 15.32 1.59 1.42
CA VAL A 90 15.08 2.41 0.23
C VAL A 90 13.63 2.31 -0.22
N THR A 91 13.09 1.09 -0.28
CA THR A 91 11.68 0.87 -0.63
C THR A 91 10.76 1.55 0.38
N GLU A 92 11.05 1.39 1.66
CA GLU A 92 10.28 2.04 2.73
C GLU A 92 10.27 3.55 2.53
N GLY A 93 11.42 4.16 2.28
CA GLY A 93 11.54 5.61 2.06
C GLY A 93 10.71 6.09 0.88
N GLN A 94 10.67 5.30 -0.20
CA GLN A 94 9.84 5.64 -1.36
C GLN A 94 8.36 5.69 -1.02
N PHE A 95 7.86 4.68 -0.30
CA PHE A 95 6.46 4.61 0.07
C PHE A 95 6.07 5.64 1.13
N VAL A 96 6.93 5.86 2.12
CA VAL A 96 6.72 6.89 3.14
C VAL A 96 6.57 8.26 2.48
N ARG A 97 7.46 8.59 1.56
CA ARG A 97 7.44 9.88 0.88
C ARG A 97 6.15 10.09 0.11
N LYS A 98 5.70 9.09 -0.64
CA LYS A 98 4.48 9.20 -1.44
C LYS A 98 3.23 9.32 -0.58
N SER A 99 3.15 8.59 0.54
CA SER A 99 2.02 8.71 1.44
C SER A 99 2.01 10.07 2.14
N GLN A 100 3.17 10.59 2.56
CA GLN A 100 3.26 11.92 3.17
C GLN A 100 2.88 13.01 2.19
N GLU A 101 3.30 12.91 0.94
CA GLU A 101 2.89 13.85 -0.11
C GLU A 101 1.38 13.85 -0.31
N ALA A 102 0.74 12.70 -0.15
CA ALA A 102 -0.70 12.57 -0.26
C ALA A 102 -1.45 12.99 1.02
N GLY A 103 -0.75 13.16 2.12
CA GLY A 103 -1.31 13.70 3.35
C GLY A 103 -1.62 12.70 4.45
N TYR A 104 -0.96 11.53 4.46
CA TYR A 104 -1.12 10.58 5.57
C TYR A 104 0.20 9.88 5.90
N ASP A 105 0.27 9.38 7.13
CA ASP A 105 1.39 8.60 7.62
C ASP A 105 0.96 7.16 7.85
N ALA A 106 1.94 6.26 7.95
CA ALA A 106 1.71 4.87 8.26
C ALA A 106 2.48 4.50 9.53
N ASP A 107 1.87 3.65 10.35
CA ASP A 107 2.59 2.96 11.41
C ASP A 107 3.26 1.71 10.82
N THR A 108 4.18 1.11 11.54
CA THR A 108 4.83 -0.12 11.10
C THR A 108 4.52 -1.28 12.04
N ALA A 109 4.59 -2.49 11.50
CA ALA A 109 4.44 -3.72 12.26
C ALA A 109 5.40 -4.78 11.68
N PRO A 110 5.80 -5.78 12.47
CA PRO A 110 6.74 -6.80 11.98
C PRO A 110 6.11 -7.83 11.05
N SER A 111 4.78 -7.94 11.03
CA SER A 111 4.09 -8.93 10.21
C SER A 111 2.63 -8.53 9.99
N ILE A 112 2.00 -9.20 9.03
CA ILE A 112 0.56 -9.04 8.78
C ILE A 112 -0.25 -9.44 10.01
N VAL A 113 0.15 -10.52 10.69
CA VAL A 113 -0.54 -10.98 11.91
C VAL A 113 -0.54 -9.88 12.98
N GLU A 114 0.61 -9.25 13.22
CA GLU A 114 0.68 -8.16 14.19
C GLU A 114 -0.10 -6.93 13.75
N ALA A 115 -0.08 -6.61 12.44
CA ALA A 115 -0.88 -5.52 11.90
C ALA A 115 -2.37 -5.76 12.12
N GLU A 116 -2.85 -6.99 11.90
CA GLU A 116 -4.23 -7.37 12.15
C GLU A 116 -4.62 -7.15 13.61
N LYS A 117 -3.74 -7.52 14.55
CA LYS A 117 -3.97 -7.31 15.98
C LYS A 117 -4.10 -5.83 16.32
N ILE A 118 -3.23 -5.00 15.76
CA ILE A 118 -3.26 -3.55 15.98
C ILE A 118 -4.60 -2.97 15.52
N LEU A 119 -5.06 -3.36 14.34
CA LEU A 119 -6.29 -2.83 13.77
C LEU A 119 -7.55 -3.36 14.46
N SER A 120 -7.47 -4.52 15.11
CA SER A 120 -8.60 -5.15 15.79
C SER A 120 -8.69 -4.75 17.27
N ALA A 121 -7.71 -4.02 17.77
CA ALA A 121 -7.65 -3.62 19.19
C ALA A 121 -8.66 -2.49 19.49
#